data_7eb76014e00a95764b9e5453eddcb66d
#
_entry.id   7eb76014e00a95764b9e5453eddcb66d
#
_cell.length_a   1.000
_cell.length_b   1.000
_cell.length_c   1.000
_cell.angle_alpha   90.00
_cell.angle_beta   90.00
_cell.angle_gamma   90.00
#
_symmetry.space_group_name_H-M   'P 1'
#
loop_
_entity.id
_entity.type
_entity.pdbx_description
1 polymer ?
#
loop_
_entity_poly.entity_id
_entity_poly.type
_entity_poly.pdbx_seq_one_letter_code
_entity_poly.pdbx_strand_id
1 'polypeptide(L)'
;MEALASVRRKMILALALFMAFVQTAVSSSVGHAKGNHQDTAYLMQQLHNGRIWEKKYDQVSGHEFFLTEALSEASLTIGERVFNNQLIWYDIFNDRIVLMVRPGLFVEVNGENVSQFTLRYLNNNYMFRYFGEKGYCQLLHDGGVLLVRKYAKVIKKNAVNGSFDAFEEEISDYLVKDGRFTRLRTRKDLFSVMADRETEVRHFIRENDIWVNPKKSESLIPVLEFYDSL
;
A
#
# COMPACT_ATOMS: atom_id res chain seq x y z
N MET A 1 -11.63 -2.64 -70.26
CA MET A 1 -11.99 -3.68 -69.24
C MET A 1 -10.73 -4.30 -68.62
N GLU A 2 -9.57 -4.35 -69.25
CA GLU A 2 -8.35 -4.97 -68.71
C GLU A 2 -7.65 -4.20 -67.61
N ALA A 3 -7.76 -2.87 -67.60
CA ALA A 3 -7.11 -2.04 -66.57
C ALA A 3 -7.73 -2.26 -65.16
N LEU A 4 -9.04 -2.47 -65.06
CA LEU A 4 -9.74 -2.73 -63.80
C LEU A 4 -9.40 -4.11 -63.21
N ALA A 5 -9.16 -5.11 -64.08
CA ALA A 5 -8.79 -6.46 -63.64
C ALA A 5 -7.36 -6.49 -63.08
N SER A 6 -6.40 -5.66 -63.61
CA SER A 6 -5.06 -5.55 -63.13
C SER A 6 -4.97 -4.90 -61.74
N VAL A 7 -5.76 -3.85 -61.47
CA VAL A 7 -5.82 -3.19 -60.17
C VAL A 7 -6.43 -4.10 -59.11
N ARG A 8 -7.47 -4.85 -59.42
CA ARG A 8 -8.04 -5.84 -58.47
C ARG A 8 -7.09 -6.97 -58.12
N ARG A 9 -6.30 -7.48 -59.11
CA ARG A 9 -5.27 -8.51 -58.82
C ARG A 9 -4.17 -7.99 -57.92
N LYS A 10 -3.70 -6.76 -58.12
CA LYS A 10 -2.66 -6.14 -57.24
C LYS A 10 -3.17 -5.87 -55.84
N MET A 11 -4.43 -5.48 -55.70
CA MET A 11 -5.05 -5.25 -54.39
C MET A 11 -5.27 -6.56 -53.60
N ILE A 12 -5.65 -7.66 -54.28
CA ILE A 12 -5.80 -8.98 -53.66
C ILE A 12 -4.45 -9.56 -53.24
N LEU A 13 -3.38 -9.37 -54.04
CA LEU A 13 -2.04 -9.79 -53.66
C LEU A 13 -1.50 -8.98 -52.48
N ALA A 14 -1.75 -7.69 -52.42
CA ALA A 14 -1.35 -6.84 -51.28
C ALA A 14 -2.08 -7.22 -50.00
N LEU A 15 -3.36 -7.56 -50.08
CA LEU A 15 -4.16 -7.99 -48.93
C LEU A 15 -3.72 -9.38 -48.41
N ALA A 16 -3.36 -10.29 -49.33
CA ALA A 16 -2.82 -11.62 -48.95
C ALA A 16 -1.41 -11.54 -48.31
N LEU A 17 -0.54 -10.63 -48.77
CA LEU A 17 0.76 -10.39 -48.15
C LEU A 17 0.63 -9.73 -46.77
N PHE A 18 -0.35 -8.86 -46.55
CA PHE A 18 -0.60 -8.24 -45.24
C PHE A 18 -1.17 -9.23 -44.23
N MET A 19 -2.01 -10.17 -44.64
CA MET A 19 -2.49 -11.25 -43.76
C MET A 19 -1.42 -12.28 -43.39
N ALA A 20 -0.41 -12.51 -44.26
CA ALA A 20 0.71 -13.41 -43.94
C ALA A 20 1.70 -12.79 -42.94
N PHE A 21 1.78 -11.45 -42.86
CA PHE A 21 2.69 -10.75 -41.94
C PHE A 21 2.11 -10.60 -40.53
N VAL A 22 0.80 -10.69 -40.35
CA VAL A 22 0.14 -10.61 -39.04
C VAL A 22 0.20 -11.92 -38.27
N GLN A 23 0.49 -13.04 -38.92
CA GLN A 23 0.54 -14.37 -38.25
C GLN A 23 1.92 -14.72 -37.65
N THR A 24 2.98 -13.95 -37.88
CA THR A 24 4.31 -14.24 -37.31
C THR A 24 4.69 -13.40 -36.10
N ALA A 25 3.81 -12.50 -35.63
CA ALA A 25 4.09 -11.60 -34.51
C ALA A 25 3.40 -11.98 -33.18
N VAL A 26 2.75 -13.14 -33.08
CA VAL A 26 2.12 -13.62 -31.83
C VAL A 26 2.77 -14.94 -31.37
N SER A 27 4.09 -15.04 -31.53
CA SER A 27 4.91 -15.96 -30.74
C SER A 27 5.76 -15.17 -29.76
N SER A 28 5.16 -14.17 -29.09
CA SER A 28 5.74 -13.65 -27.87
C SER A 28 5.58 -14.72 -26.79
N SER A 29 6.69 -15.37 -26.52
CA SER A 29 7.04 -16.07 -25.30
C SER A 29 6.12 -15.69 -24.14
N VAL A 30 5.04 -16.45 -23.93
CA VAL A 30 4.56 -16.72 -22.60
C VAL A 30 5.70 -17.50 -21.95
N GLY A 31 6.69 -16.77 -21.44
CA GLY A 31 7.60 -17.27 -20.45
C GLY A 31 6.73 -17.74 -19.30
N HIS A 32 6.40 -19.03 -19.30
CA HIS A 32 6.00 -19.70 -18.10
C HIS A 32 7.21 -19.58 -17.18
N ALA A 33 7.23 -18.50 -16.38
CA ALA A 33 7.96 -18.54 -15.14
C ALA A 33 7.37 -19.76 -14.42
N LYS A 34 8.08 -20.87 -14.46
CA LYS A 34 7.90 -22.00 -13.55
C LYS A 34 8.22 -21.47 -12.16
N GLY A 35 7.35 -20.61 -11.64
CA GLY A 35 7.31 -20.32 -10.23
C GLY A 35 7.09 -21.66 -9.54
N ASN A 36 8.09 -22.06 -8.80
CA ASN A 36 8.16 -23.35 -8.13
C ASN A 36 6.87 -23.52 -7.31
N HIS A 37 6.00 -24.47 -7.66
CA HIS A 37 4.74 -24.74 -6.95
C HIS A 37 4.98 -25.02 -5.46
N GLN A 38 6.17 -25.57 -5.12
CA GLN A 38 6.62 -25.80 -3.75
C GLN A 38 6.80 -24.48 -2.98
N ASP A 39 7.36 -23.42 -3.61
CA ASP A 39 7.56 -22.13 -2.96
C ASP A 39 6.22 -21.44 -2.67
N THR A 40 5.24 -21.59 -3.57
CA THR A 40 3.90 -21.01 -3.35
C THR A 40 3.18 -21.70 -2.19
N ALA A 41 3.25 -23.03 -2.11
CA ALA A 41 2.67 -23.78 -1.00
C ALA A 41 3.35 -23.45 0.34
N TYR A 42 4.66 -23.29 0.34
CA TYR A 42 5.44 -22.88 1.52
C TYR A 42 5.04 -21.47 1.99
N LEU A 43 4.95 -20.51 1.08
CA LEU A 43 4.57 -19.14 1.43
C LEU A 43 3.09 -19.05 1.88
N MET A 44 2.19 -19.81 1.26
CA MET A 44 0.81 -19.96 1.75
C MET A 44 0.79 -20.58 3.15
N GLN A 45 1.62 -21.56 3.42
CA GLN A 45 1.78 -22.14 4.74
C GLN A 45 2.27 -21.10 5.75
N GLN A 46 3.19 -20.21 5.38
CA GLN A 46 3.62 -19.11 6.25
C GLN A 46 2.49 -18.12 6.59
N LEU A 47 1.59 -17.82 5.64
CA LEU A 47 0.40 -17.03 5.91
C LEU A 47 -0.54 -17.71 6.91
N HIS A 48 -0.68 -19.03 6.82
CA HIS A 48 -1.64 -19.80 7.61
C HIS A 48 -1.04 -20.37 8.92
N ASN A 49 0.27 -20.38 9.08
CA ASN A 49 0.96 -20.84 10.31
C ASN A 49 1.00 -19.77 11.41
N GLY A 50 0.15 -18.77 11.32
CA GLY A 50 0.00 -17.76 12.36
C GLY A 50 -0.61 -18.34 13.64
N ARG A 51 -0.58 -17.55 14.69
CA ARG A 51 -1.28 -17.84 15.94
C ARG A 51 -2.78 -17.70 15.72
N ILE A 52 -3.59 -18.63 16.24
CA ILE A 52 -5.06 -18.47 16.23
C ILE A 52 -5.41 -17.17 16.97
N TRP A 53 -6.15 -16.32 16.25
CA TRP A 53 -6.66 -15.08 16.82
C TRP A 53 -7.97 -15.32 17.56
N GLU A 54 -8.09 -14.71 18.73
CA GLU A 54 -9.30 -14.73 19.55
C GLU A 54 -9.63 -13.30 19.96
N LYS A 55 -10.92 -12.97 20.00
CA LYS A 55 -11.40 -11.68 20.49
C LYS A 55 -11.08 -11.50 21.97
N LYS A 56 -10.45 -10.37 22.33
CA LYS A 56 -9.95 -10.15 23.71
C LYS A 56 -10.56 -8.94 24.41
N TYR A 57 -11.17 -8.04 23.67
CA TYR A 57 -11.55 -6.71 24.17
C TYR A 57 -13.05 -6.50 24.25
N ASP A 58 -13.83 -7.52 24.64
CA ASP A 58 -15.31 -7.46 24.70
C ASP A 58 -15.84 -6.39 25.67
N GLN A 59 -15.04 -5.97 26.65
CA GLN A 59 -15.40 -4.94 27.63
C GLN A 59 -14.83 -3.56 27.31
N VAL A 60 -14.28 -3.36 26.10
CA VAL A 60 -13.76 -2.08 25.64
C VAL A 60 -14.69 -1.55 24.53
N SER A 61 -15.15 -0.34 24.67
CA SER A 61 -16.02 0.30 23.67
C SER A 61 -15.23 0.58 22.37
N GLY A 62 -15.84 0.33 21.22
CA GLY A 62 -15.20 0.39 19.92
C GLY A 62 -14.49 -0.90 19.56
N HIS A 63 -13.49 -0.84 18.71
CA HIS A 63 -12.74 -1.99 18.22
C HIS A 63 -11.25 -1.65 17.98
N GLU A 64 -10.41 -2.67 17.98
CA GLU A 64 -8.95 -2.57 17.76
C GLU A 64 -8.55 -2.35 16.31
N PHE A 65 -9.45 -2.56 15.35
CA PHE A 65 -9.13 -2.60 13.91
C PHE A 65 -9.07 -1.23 13.26
N PHE A 66 -8.35 -1.16 12.13
CA PHE A 66 -8.31 -0.01 11.24
C PHE A 66 -9.65 0.18 10.53
N LEU A 67 -10.21 1.36 10.58
CA LEU A 67 -11.45 1.85 9.95
C LEU A 67 -12.74 1.10 10.34
N THR A 68 -12.76 -0.24 10.37
CA THR A 68 -14.01 -1.01 10.47
C THR A 68 -13.82 -2.34 11.18
N GLU A 69 -14.90 -2.82 11.83
CA GLU A 69 -14.98 -4.20 12.36
C GLU A 69 -15.29 -5.25 11.28
N ALA A 70 -15.70 -4.82 10.09
CA ALA A 70 -15.89 -5.74 8.98
C ALA A 70 -14.55 -6.15 8.38
N LEU A 71 -14.48 -7.39 7.89
CA LEU A 71 -13.32 -7.84 7.12
C LEU A 71 -13.16 -6.99 5.86
N SER A 72 -11.93 -6.63 5.57
CA SER A 72 -11.57 -5.88 4.37
C SER A 72 -10.82 -6.76 3.40
N GLU A 73 -11.08 -6.57 2.10
CA GLU A 73 -10.31 -7.21 1.05
C GLU A 73 -8.92 -6.58 0.97
N ALA A 74 -7.89 -7.43 0.86
CA ALA A 74 -6.51 -6.97 0.81
C ALA A 74 -5.64 -7.80 -0.12
N SER A 75 -4.51 -7.20 -0.53
CA SER A 75 -3.38 -7.88 -1.16
C SER A 75 -2.21 -7.87 -0.19
N LEU A 76 -1.61 -9.03 0.08
CA LEU A 76 -0.46 -9.19 0.97
C LEU A 76 0.79 -9.53 0.18
N THR A 77 1.91 -8.88 0.45
CA THR A 77 3.21 -9.16 -0.17
C THR A 77 4.11 -9.92 0.81
N ILE A 78 4.54 -11.12 0.42
CA ILE A 78 5.48 -11.97 1.18
C ILE A 78 6.66 -12.30 0.27
N GLY A 79 7.85 -11.85 0.63
CA GLY A 79 8.99 -11.92 -0.27
C GLY A 79 8.68 -11.18 -1.58
N GLU A 80 8.81 -11.86 -2.71
CA GLU A 80 8.52 -11.31 -4.05
C GLU A 80 7.09 -11.61 -4.54
N ARG A 81 6.24 -12.24 -3.73
CA ARG A 81 4.90 -12.69 -4.14
C ARG A 81 3.80 -11.88 -3.53
N VAL A 82 2.76 -11.63 -4.35
CA VAL A 82 1.55 -10.93 -3.93
C VAL A 82 0.38 -11.92 -3.86
N PHE A 83 -0.27 -11.97 -2.71
CA PHE A 83 -1.47 -12.77 -2.44
C PHE A 83 -2.68 -11.85 -2.45
N ASN A 84 -3.44 -11.88 -3.52
CA ASN A 84 -4.62 -11.05 -3.71
C ASN A 84 -5.87 -11.66 -3.05
N ASN A 85 -6.92 -10.84 -2.90
CA ASN A 85 -8.25 -11.22 -2.44
C ASN A 85 -8.25 -11.92 -1.07
N GLN A 86 -7.34 -11.50 -0.19
CA GLN A 86 -7.31 -11.96 1.18
C GLN A 86 -8.32 -11.15 2.01
N LEU A 87 -9.06 -11.81 2.89
CA LEU A 87 -9.95 -11.14 3.84
C LEU A 87 -9.24 -10.97 5.18
N ILE A 88 -9.00 -9.72 5.58
CA ILE A 88 -8.22 -9.42 6.76
C ILE A 88 -8.89 -8.38 7.65
N TRP A 89 -8.48 -8.36 8.92
CA TRP A 89 -8.45 -7.18 9.76
C TRP A 89 -7.00 -6.68 9.89
N TYR A 90 -6.81 -5.38 9.92
CA TYR A 90 -5.58 -4.78 10.41
C TYR A 90 -5.82 -4.26 11.82
N ASP A 91 -5.35 -4.99 12.81
CA ASP A 91 -5.38 -4.62 14.23
C ASP A 91 -4.31 -3.56 14.48
N ILE A 92 -4.74 -2.28 14.58
CA ILE A 92 -3.85 -1.14 14.81
C ILE A 92 -3.56 -0.90 16.29
N PHE A 93 -4.20 -1.63 17.20
CA PHE A 93 -3.86 -1.61 18.62
C PHE A 93 -2.63 -2.49 18.91
N ASN A 94 -2.57 -3.68 18.30
CA ASN A 94 -1.45 -4.61 18.44
C ASN A 94 -0.47 -4.57 17.26
N ASP A 95 -0.75 -3.78 16.22
CA ASP A 95 -0.01 -3.67 14.96
C ASP A 95 0.15 -5.02 14.24
N ARG A 96 -0.97 -5.71 14.00
CA ARG A 96 -1.00 -7.07 13.44
C ARG A 96 -2.03 -7.23 12.34
N ILE A 97 -1.70 -8.08 11.38
CA ILE A 97 -2.65 -8.53 10.36
C ILE A 97 -3.33 -9.79 10.88
N VAL A 98 -4.66 -9.79 10.88
CA VAL A 98 -5.48 -10.96 11.21
C VAL A 98 -6.14 -11.43 9.92
N LEU A 99 -5.79 -12.64 9.47
CA LEU A 99 -6.26 -13.24 8.23
C LEU A 99 -7.40 -14.21 8.50
N MET A 100 -8.48 -14.13 7.73
CA MET A 100 -9.50 -15.16 7.69
C MET A 100 -9.03 -16.31 6.79
N VAL A 101 -8.63 -17.44 7.39
CA VAL A 101 -8.21 -18.65 6.66
C VAL A 101 -9.41 -19.38 6.07
N ARG A 102 -10.49 -19.44 6.83
CA ARG A 102 -11.81 -19.97 6.47
C ARG A 102 -12.88 -19.37 7.39
N PRO A 103 -14.17 -19.44 7.03
CA PRO A 103 -15.23 -18.96 7.90
C PRO A 103 -15.08 -19.47 9.35
N GLY A 104 -15.00 -18.54 10.30
CA GLY A 104 -14.82 -18.81 11.72
C GLY A 104 -13.40 -19.15 12.19
N LEU A 105 -12.41 -19.18 11.30
CA LEU A 105 -11.01 -19.39 11.67
C LEU A 105 -10.16 -18.20 11.23
N PHE A 106 -9.59 -17.51 12.21
CA PHE A 106 -8.73 -16.36 12.04
C PHE A 106 -7.34 -16.62 12.60
N VAL A 107 -6.32 -16.12 11.94
CA VAL A 107 -4.91 -16.24 12.38
C VAL A 107 -4.22 -14.90 12.37
N GLU A 108 -3.43 -14.62 13.41
CA GLU A 108 -2.49 -13.50 13.43
C GLU A 108 -1.31 -13.87 12.52
N VAL A 109 -1.13 -13.12 11.44
CA VAL A 109 0.02 -13.31 10.54
C VAL A 109 1.26 -12.69 11.18
N ASN A 110 2.41 -13.38 11.07
CA ASN A 110 3.66 -12.80 11.52
C ASN A 110 4.03 -11.59 10.65
N GLY A 111 4.04 -10.40 11.26
CA GLY A 111 4.27 -9.11 10.58
C GLY A 111 5.60 -9.04 9.83
N GLU A 112 6.64 -9.71 10.31
CA GLU A 112 7.95 -9.74 9.63
C GLU A 112 7.90 -10.46 8.28
N ASN A 113 6.95 -11.37 8.08
CA ASN A 113 6.80 -12.10 6.83
C ASN A 113 6.06 -11.28 5.76
N VAL A 114 5.21 -10.32 6.15
CA VAL A 114 4.45 -9.49 5.23
C VAL A 114 5.14 -8.13 5.11
N SER A 115 5.88 -7.93 4.04
CA SER A 115 6.63 -6.68 3.81
C SER A 115 5.71 -5.49 3.50
N GLN A 116 4.57 -5.76 2.86
CA GLN A 116 3.60 -4.76 2.44
C GLN A 116 2.22 -5.39 2.30
N PHE A 117 1.18 -4.59 2.56
CA PHE A 117 -0.19 -4.94 2.18
C PHE A 117 -0.97 -3.72 1.71
N THR A 118 -1.95 -3.96 0.84
CA THR A 118 -2.92 -2.94 0.42
C THR A 118 -4.30 -3.38 0.85
N LEU A 119 -4.94 -2.58 1.69
CA LEU A 119 -6.29 -2.81 2.19
C LEU A 119 -7.26 -1.95 1.40
N ARG A 120 -8.36 -2.56 0.92
CA ARG A 120 -9.45 -1.86 0.24
C ARG A 120 -10.58 -1.60 1.22
N TYR A 121 -10.95 -0.33 1.36
CA TYR A 121 -12.12 0.06 2.15
C TYR A 121 -12.91 1.13 1.41
N LEU A 122 -14.20 0.86 1.17
CA LEU A 122 -15.02 1.64 0.24
C LEU A 122 -14.34 1.74 -1.13
N ASN A 123 -14.12 2.94 -1.64
CA ASN A 123 -13.45 3.17 -2.94
C ASN A 123 -11.97 3.55 -2.79
N ASN A 124 -11.40 3.40 -1.58
CA ASN A 124 -10.02 3.77 -1.30
C ASN A 124 -9.12 2.55 -1.10
N ASN A 125 -7.89 2.67 -1.56
CA ASN A 125 -6.83 1.72 -1.31
C ASN A 125 -5.84 2.33 -0.31
N TYR A 126 -5.57 1.61 0.77
CA TYR A 126 -4.63 2.00 1.81
C TYR A 126 -3.43 1.07 1.73
N MET A 127 -2.30 1.57 1.25
CA MET A 127 -1.06 0.80 1.15
C MET A 127 -0.26 0.96 2.43
N PHE A 128 0.09 -0.15 3.07
CA PHE A 128 0.92 -0.21 4.27
C PHE A 128 2.21 -0.95 3.97
N ARG A 129 3.34 -0.42 4.44
CA ARG A 129 4.66 -1.04 4.35
C ARG A 129 5.19 -1.28 5.77
N TYR A 130 5.90 -2.41 5.96
CA TYR A 130 6.52 -2.75 7.24
C TYR A 130 7.88 -2.06 7.38
N PHE A 131 8.10 -1.40 8.50
CA PHE A 131 9.30 -0.63 8.81
C PHE A 131 9.98 -1.09 10.11
N GLY A 132 10.15 -2.40 10.28
CA GLY A 132 10.81 -2.97 11.46
C GLY A 132 10.14 -2.55 12.77
N GLU A 133 10.90 -1.94 13.68
CA GLU A 133 10.40 -1.49 15.00
C GLU A 133 9.25 -0.47 14.92
N LYS A 134 9.09 0.23 13.80
CA LYS A 134 7.94 1.12 13.57
C LYS A 134 6.67 0.38 13.17
N GLY A 135 6.81 -0.91 12.81
CA GLY A 135 5.70 -1.71 12.32
C GLY A 135 5.15 -1.22 10.99
N TYR A 136 3.86 -1.42 10.76
CA TYR A 136 3.20 -0.99 9.53
C TYR A 136 2.87 0.50 9.56
N CYS A 137 3.27 1.20 8.50
CA CYS A 137 2.87 2.59 8.25
C CYS A 137 2.22 2.68 6.87
N GLN A 138 1.14 3.44 6.75
CA GLN A 138 0.54 3.78 5.46
C GLN A 138 1.51 4.64 4.67
N LEU A 139 1.73 4.29 3.41
CA LEU A 139 2.55 5.05 2.48
C LEU A 139 1.68 6.10 1.79
N LEU A 140 1.94 7.37 2.06
CA LEU A 140 1.24 8.51 1.45
C LEU A 140 2.01 9.06 0.26
N HIS A 141 3.36 8.99 0.29
CA HIS A 141 4.26 9.35 -0.81
C HIS A 141 5.46 8.42 -0.80
N ASP A 142 5.85 7.92 -1.98
CA ASP A 142 6.99 6.98 -2.18
C ASP A 142 8.00 7.61 -3.13
N GLY A 143 9.01 8.28 -2.58
CA GLY A 143 10.05 8.97 -3.31
C GLY A 143 11.39 8.94 -2.56
N GLY A 144 12.29 9.84 -2.89
CA GLY A 144 13.56 10.04 -2.17
C GLY A 144 13.36 10.38 -0.70
N VAL A 145 12.25 11.07 -0.41
CA VAL A 145 11.72 11.23 0.95
C VAL A 145 10.34 10.61 1.01
N LEU A 146 10.16 9.56 1.81
CA LEU A 146 8.83 8.97 2.02
C LEU A 146 8.01 9.85 2.97
N LEU A 147 6.70 9.94 2.71
CA LEU A 147 5.73 10.41 3.68
C LEU A 147 4.90 9.23 4.14
N VAL A 148 4.95 8.91 5.42
CA VAL A 148 4.25 7.76 5.97
C VAL A 148 3.40 8.15 7.18
N ARG A 149 2.26 7.45 7.33
CA ARG A 149 1.31 7.63 8.43
C ARG A 149 1.23 6.37 9.28
N LYS A 150 1.49 6.51 10.57
CA LYS A 150 1.27 5.47 11.57
C LYS A 150 -0.09 5.66 12.20
N TYR A 151 -0.91 4.62 12.15
CA TYR A 151 -2.13 4.50 12.94
C TYR A 151 -1.84 3.62 14.15
N ALA A 152 -2.37 4.02 15.29
CA ALA A 152 -2.36 3.23 16.51
C ALA A 152 -3.67 3.42 17.25
N LYS A 153 -4.01 2.50 18.12
CA LYS A 153 -5.07 2.69 19.12
C LYS A 153 -4.50 2.54 20.51
N VAL A 154 -5.12 3.22 21.44
CA VAL A 154 -4.86 3.10 22.89
C VAL A 154 -6.18 2.86 23.60
N ILE A 155 -6.16 2.16 24.72
CA ILE A 155 -7.33 2.03 25.58
C ILE A 155 -7.29 3.16 26.59
N LYS A 156 -8.25 4.10 26.47
CA LYS A 156 -8.48 5.10 27.49
C LYS A 156 -9.40 4.58 28.55
N LYS A 157 -8.92 4.63 29.79
CA LYS A 157 -9.71 4.33 30.97
C LYS A 157 -10.77 5.38 31.20
N ASN A 158 -11.99 4.95 31.38
CA ASN A 158 -13.08 5.84 31.73
C ASN A 158 -13.12 6.01 33.26
N ALA A 159 -13.01 7.25 33.74
CA ALA A 159 -13.05 7.56 35.16
C ALA A 159 -14.48 7.54 35.76
N VAL A 160 -15.51 7.42 34.93
CA VAL A 160 -16.91 7.40 35.37
C VAL A 160 -17.31 5.99 35.71
N ASN A 161 -17.73 5.75 36.96
CA ASN A 161 -18.21 4.42 37.39
C ASN A 161 -19.38 3.94 36.50
N GLY A 162 -19.22 2.71 35.97
CA GLY A 162 -20.21 2.07 35.10
C GLY A 162 -20.05 2.33 33.60
N SER A 163 -19.02 3.08 33.19
CA SER A 163 -18.67 3.26 31.76
C SER A 163 -17.53 2.33 31.38
N PHE A 164 -17.60 1.76 30.16
CA PHE A 164 -16.53 0.95 29.62
C PHE A 164 -15.33 1.83 29.22
N ASP A 165 -14.12 1.27 29.33
CA ASP A 165 -12.94 1.82 28.67
C ASP A 165 -13.18 1.87 27.16
N ALA A 166 -12.51 2.75 26.45
CA ALA A 166 -12.73 2.93 25.02
C ALA A 166 -11.43 2.95 24.23
N PHE A 167 -11.48 2.39 23.02
CA PHE A 167 -10.40 2.59 22.04
C PHE A 167 -10.40 4.03 21.54
N GLU A 168 -9.23 4.66 21.57
CA GLU A 168 -8.97 5.96 20.97
C GLU A 168 -7.87 5.82 19.93
N GLU A 169 -8.11 6.39 18.73
CA GLU A 169 -7.15 6.35 17.65
C GLU A 169 -6.12 7.47 17.77
N GLU A 170 -4.87 7.12 17.57
CA GLU A 170 -3.74 8.03 17.48
C GLU A 170 -3.12 7.97 16.09
N ILE A 171 -2.94 9.13 15.46
CA ILE A 171 -2.31 9.27 14.15
C ILE A 171 -1.01 10.04 14.28
N SER A 172 0.04 9.54 13.65
CA SER A 172 1.35 10.18 13.61
C SER A 172 1.96 10.09 12.23
N ASP A 173 2.30 11.22 11.64
CA ASP A 173 2.93 11.31 10.34
C ASP A 173 4.44 11.48 10.47
N TYR A 174 5.19 10.85 9.56
CA TYR A 174 6.64 10.89 9.53
C TYR A 174 7.14 11.12 8.10
N LEU A 175 8.24 11.86 8.01
CA LEU A 175 9.10 11.89 6.84
C LEU A 175 10.24 10.89 7.06
N VAL A 176 10.52 10.06 6.05
CA VAL A 176 11.60 9.07 6.12
C VAL A 176 12.59 9.34 5.00
N LYS A 177 13.84 9.65 5.36
CA LYS A 177 14.95 9.81 4.45
C LYS A 177 16.14 8.99 4.94
N ASP A 178 16.75 8.21 4.06
CA ASP A 178 17.89 7.34 4.40
C ASP A 178 17.62 6.43 5.62
N GLY A 179 16.39 5.88 5.72
CA GLY A 179 15.95 5.03 6.83
C GLY A 179 15.68 5.76 8.15
N ARG A 180 15.91 7.08 8.21
CA ARG A 180 15.67 7.87 9.42
C ARG A 180 14.27 8.44 9.44
N PHE A 181 13.52 8.14 10.51
CA PHE A 181 12.18 8.66 10.77
C PHE A 181 12.24 10.01 11.48
N THR A 182 11.67 11.04 10.86
CA THR A 182 11.46 12.36 11.46
C THR A 182 9.96 12.59 11.63
N ARG A 183 9.49 12.70 12.88
CA ARG A 183 8.07 12.96 13.15
C ARG A 183 7.69 14.34 12.62
N LEU A 184 6.66 14.38 11.80
CA LEU A 184 6.17 15.60 11.18
C LEU A 184 5.18 16.30 12.12
N ARG A 185 5.60 17.41 12.75
CA ARG A 185 4.77 18.24 13.62
C ARG A 185 4.70 19.67 13.15
N THR A 186 5.80 20.15 12.58
CA THR A 186 6.00 21.55 12.19
C THR A 186 6.60 21.65 10.78
N ARG A 187 6.52 22.85 10.19
CA ARG A 187 7.26 23.13 8.93
C ARG A 187 8.78 22.98 9.09
N LYS A 188 9.30 23.19 10.32
CA LYS A 188 10.74 23.02 10.57
C LYS A 188 11.17 21.57 10.37
N ASP A 189 10.32 20.61 10.75
CA ASP A 189 10.62 19.19 10.57
C ASP A 189 10.75 18.84 9.07
N LEU A 190 9.86 19.39 8.20
CA LEU A 190 9.96 19.25 6.76
C LEU A 190 11.31 19.75 6.23
N PHE A 191 11.65 21.00 6.55
CA PHE A 191 12.89 21.60 6.06
C PHE A 191 14.15 20.94 6.65
N SER A 192 14.11 20.41 7.85
CA SER A 192 15.22 19.66 8.42
C SER A 192 15.56 18.38 7.65
N VAL A 193 14.54 17.72 7.06
CA VAL A 193 14.73 16.51 6.21
C VAL A 193 15.24 16.88 4.81
N MET A 194 14.89 18.07 4.32
CA MET A 194 15.26 18.59 3.00
C MET A 194 16.38 19.64 3.07
N ALA A 195 17.22 19.59 4.10
CA ALA A 195 18.24 20.63 4.34
C ALA A 195 19.25 20.79 3.20
N ASP A 196 19.48 19.73 2.43
CA ASP A 196 20.36 19.72 1.25
C ASP A 196 19.79 20.50 0.06
N ARG A 197 18.48 20.74 0.00
CA ARG A 197 17.76 21.48 -1.05
C ARG A 197 16.76 22.50 -0.50
N GLU A 198 16.99 22.97 0.72
CA GLU A 198 16.03 23.83 1.43
C GLU A 198 15.70 25.12 0.66
N THR A 199 16.70 25.71 0.02
CA THR A 199 16.54 26.98 -0.73
C THR A 199 15.59 26.78 -1.93
N GLU A 200 15.82 25.73 -2.72
CA GLU A 200 15.01 25.39 -3.88
C GLU A 200 13.57 25.05 -3.49
N VAL A 201 13.43 24.24 -2.43
CA VAL A 201 12.10 23.85 -1.90
C VAL A 201 11.33 25.08 -1.39
N ARG A 202 11.98 25.99 -0.65
CA ARG A 202 11.34 27.23 -0.19
C ARG A 202 10.94 28.16 -1.33
N HIS A 203 11.75 28.22 -2.39
CA HIS A 203 11.47 28.99 -3.59
C HIS A 203 10.24 28.41 -4.30
N PHE A 204 10.20 27.10 -4.53
CA PHE A 204 9.08 26.39 -5.14
C PHE A 204 7.75 26.60 -4.39
N ILE A 205 7.77 26.43 -3.06
CA ILE A 205 6.58 26.66 -2.20
C ILE A 205 6.03 28.08 -2.38
N ARG A 206 6.92 29.09 -2.44
CA ARG A 206 6.53 30.50 -2.55
C ARG A 206 6.03 30.86 -3.94
N GLU A 207 6.69 30.38 -5.00
CA GLU A 207 6.28 30.66 -6.37
C GLU A 207 4.95 30.03 -6.77
N ASN A 208 4.62 28.89 -6.18
CA ASN A 208 3.42 28.13 -6.48
C ASN A 208 2.31 28.31 -5.42
N ASP A 209 2.46 29.24 -4.48
CA ASP A 209 1.53 29.51 -3.39
C ASP A 209 1.07 28.24 -2.63
N ILE A 210 2.00 27.28 -2.44
CA ILE A 210 1.68 26.01 -1.83
C ILE A 210 1.45 26.19 -0.33
N TRP A 211 0.25 25.82 0.11
CA TRP A 211 -0.10 25.83 1.51
C TRP A 211 0.42 24.58 2.23
N VAL A 212 1.59 24.69 2.82
CA VAL A 212 2.22 23.61 3.60
C VAL A 212 1.60 23.56 5.00
N ASN A 213 0.86 22.50 5.30
CA ASN A 213 0.28 22.26 6.61
C ASN A 213 0.66 20.88 7.18
N PRO A 214 1.58 20.81 8.15
CA PRO A 214 1.99 19.55 8.77
C PRO A 214 0.86 18.75 9.43
N LYS A 215 -0.24 19.41 9.81
CA LYS A 215 -1.44 18.74 10.35
C LYS A 215 -2.32 18.10 9.25
N LYS A 216 -2.08 18.45 8.00
CA LYS A 216 -2.67 17.85 6.79
C LYS A 216 -1.53 17.45 5.89
N SER A 217 -0.84 16.39 6.26
CA SER A 217 0.43 15.98 5.66
C SER A 217 0.32 15.72 4.16
N GLU A 218 -0.85 15.36 3.66
CA GLU A 218 -1.11 15.22 2.22
C GLU A 218 -0.87 16.54 1.46
N SER A 219 -0.96 17.71 2.13
CA SER A 219 -0.62 19.01 1.54
C SER A 219 0.87 19.15 1.19
N LEU A 220 1.71 18.23 1.70
CA LEU A 220 3.14 18.21 1.43
C LEU A 220 3.49 17.44 0.16
N ILE A 221 2.59 16.61 -0.37
CA ILE A 221 2.88 15.75 -1.53
C ILE A 221 3.46 16.53 -2.72
N PRO A 222 2.90 17.69 -3.14
CA PRO A 222 3.49 18.46 -4.25
C PRO A 222 4.92 18.94 -3.96
N VAL A 223 5.24 19.21 -2.69
CA VAL A 223 6.59 19.62 -2.28
C VAL A 223 7.57 18.44 -2.33
N LEU A 224 7.12 17.26 -1.94
CA LEU A 224 7.89 16.01 -1.99
C LEU A 224 8.17 15.61 -3.44
N GLU A 225 7.15 15.66 -4.31
CA GLU A 225 7.29 15.40 -5.74
C GLU A 225 8.29 16.36 -6.41
N PHE A 226 8.23 17.65 -6.06
CA PHE A 226 9.23 18.61 -6.53
C PHE A 226 10.62 18.25 -6.03
N TYR A 227 10.77 17.95 -4.74
CA TYR A 227 12.06 17.57 -4.16
C TYR A 227 12.65 16.34 -4.84
N ASP A 228 11.84 15.35 -5.20
CA ASP A 228 12.27 14.13 -5.91
C ASP A 228 12.70 14.42 -7.38
N SER A 229 12.29 15.57 -7.93
CA SER A 229 12.66 16.00 -9.29
C SER A 229 14.00 16.75 -9.38
N LEU A 230 14.60 17.12 -8.23
CA LEU A 230 15.88 17.85 -8.13
C LEU A 230 17.10 16.92 -8.19
#